data_aa994c40435f2e191ff7b829055fd069
#
_entry.id   aa994c40435f2e191ff7b829055fd069
#
_cell.length_a   1.000
_cell.length_b   1.000
_cell.length_c   1.000
_cell.angle_alpha   90.00
_cell.angle_beta   90.00
_cell.angle_gamma   90.00
#
_symmetry.space_group_name_H-M   'P 1'
#
loop_
_entity.id
_entity.type
_entity.pdbx_description
1 polymer ?
#
loop_
_entity_poly.entity_id
_entity_poly.type
_entity_poly.pdbx_seq_one_letter_code
_entity_poly.pdbx_strand_id
1 'polypeptide(L)'
;MLNNNAVVVKENGQERIVMGPGIAFGKKKKDPIQATKIEKMFIPSFENAEQFKEILTTTPLEIIDLSERIISHAEGELQTPFHDYIHVSLTDHLAHAVRLASEQLVVHNRLAEEIRLLYGPEYAIGEWAVLEIERALQVTLPKEEAANIALHLYNARQTHPNMATALQTVTLLNELREQIEVFFGQTIETSSMTYYRFFTHMKLVLARIEQGETLHDMDDVILSAVKTRYAEAYACASQMGNWLTVELDTRVPESEIGYMALHIERIRPDLERSSTYENL
;
A
#
# COMPACT_ATOMS: atom_id res chain seq x y z
N MET A 1 -9.77 -16.97 -27.08
CA MET A 1 -10.67 -15.82 -26.84
C MET A 1 -11.04 -15.89 -25.37
N LEU A 2 -10.87 -14.80 -24.67
CA LEU A 2 -11.20 -14.69 -23.24
C LEU A 2 -12.59 -14.06 -23.07
N ASN A 3 -12.79 -12.90 -23.70
CA ASN A 3 -14.09 -12.20 -23.78
C ASN A 3 -14.16 -11.39 -25.08
N ASN A 4 -15.16 -10.50 -25.23
CA ASN A 4 -15.31 -9.69 -26.44
C ASN A 4 -14.18 -8.67 -26.67
N ASN A 5 -13.48 -8.27 -25.60
CA ASN A 5 -12.45 -7.22 -25.62
C ASN A 5 -11.04 -7.75 -25.31
N ALA A 6 -10.88 -9.05 -25.02
CA ALA A 6 -9.59 -9.65 -24.72
C ALA A 6 -9.40 -10.99 -25.43
N VAL A 7 -8.25 -11.16 -26.05
CA VAL A 7 -7.87 -12.38 -26.79
C VAL A 7 -6.45 -12.80 -26.49
N VAL A 8 -6.20 -14.10 -26.49
CA VAL A 8 -4.84 -14.64 -26.53
C VAL A 8 -4.44 -14.79 -27.99
N VAL A 9 -3.34 -14.16 -28.36
CA VAL A 9 -2.73 -14.28 -29.70
C VAL A 9 -1.38 -14.99 -29.59
N LYS A 10 -0.96 -15.61 -30.67
CA LYS A 10 0.41 -16.13 -30.81
C LYS A 10 1.16 -15.27 -31.82
N GLU A 11 2.23 -14.64 -31.37
CA GLU A 11 3.13 -13.88 -32.21
C GLU A 11 4.56 -14.41 -31.99
N ASN A 12 5.23 -14.83 -33.06
CA ASN A 12 6.57 -15.41 -33.05
C ASN A 12 6.76 -16.57 -32.03
N GLY A 13 5.70 -17.38 -31.84
CA GLY A 13 5.73 -18.53 -30.93
C GLY A 13 5.41 -18.20 -29.48
N GLN A 14 5.32 -16.92 -29.10
CA GLN A 14 4.94 -16.47 -27.77
C GLN A 14 3.44 -16.15 -27.68
N GLU A 15 2.83 -16.51 -26.57
CA GLU A 15 1.46 -16.09 -26.28
C GLU A 15 1.48 -14.66 -25.75
N ARG A 16 0.56 -13.84 -26.26
CA ARG A 16 0.29 -12.49 -25.79
C ARG A 16 -1.18 -12.33 -25.54
N ILE A 17 -1.53 -11.57 -24.52
CA ILE A 17 -2.91 -11.15 -24.29
C ILE A 17 -3.06 -9.75 -24.87
N VAL A 18 -4.05 -9.60 -25.74
CA VAL A 18 -4.31 -8.35 -26.46
C VAL A 18 -5.69 -7.88 -26.11
N MET A 19 -5.81 -6.62 -25.72
CA MET A 19 -7.06 -5.99 -25.31
C MET A 19 -7.40 -4.80 -26.23
N GLY A 20 -8.71 -4.61 -26.43
CA GLY A 20 -9.25 -3.47 -27.15
C GLY A 20 -10.74 -3.64 -27.44
N PRO A 21 -11.50 -2.55 -27.63
CA PRO A 21 -12.95 -2.55 -27.79
C PRO A 21 -13.41 -3.47 -28.91
N GLY A 22 -14.19 -4.48 -28.56
CA GLY A 22 -14.76 -5.41 -29.54
C GLY A 22 -13.73 -6.16 -30.39
N ILE A 23 -12.49 -6.34 -29.91
CA ILE A 23 -11.41 -7.00 -30.67
C ILE A 23 -11.74 -8.44 -31.01
N ALA A 24 -12.52 -9.11 -30.13
CA ALA A 24 -12.98 -10.48 -30.33
C ALA A 24 -14.42 -10.60 -30.84
N PHE A 25 -15.14 -9.49 -30.97
CA PHE A 25 -16.55 -9.51 -31.34
C PHE A 25 -16.77 -10.14 -32.72
N GLY A 26 -17.60 -11.19 -32.76
CA GLY A 26 -17.89 -11.94 -34.00
C GLY A 26 -16.74 -12.80 -34.53
N LYS A 27 -15.62 -12.91 -33.80
CA LYS A 27 -14.45 -13.70 -34.18
C LYS A 27 -14.52 -15.13 -33.66
N LYS A 28 -13.89 -16.05 -34.39
CA LYS A 28 -13.68 -17.44 -34.00
C LYS A 28 -12.21 -17.70 -33.66
N LYS A 29 -11.94 -18.84 -33.05
CA LYS A 29 -10.55 -19.28 -32.78
C LYS A 29 -9.78 -19.36 -34.10
N LYS A 30 -8.60 -18.71 -34.15
CA LYS A 30 -7.68 -18.53 -35.28
C LYS A 30 -8.07 -17.45 -36.31
N ASP A 31 -9.13 -16.68 -36.09
CA ASP A 31 -9.40 -15.52 -36.94
C ASP A 31 -8.35 -14.42 -36.68
N PRO A 32 -7.93 -13.70 -37.74
CA PRO A 32 -6.99 -12.59 -37.57
C PRO A 32 -7.64 -11.44 -36.79
N ILE A 33 -6.86 -10.82 -35.89
CA ILE A 33 -7.26 -9.63 -35.15
C ILE A 33 -6.89 -8.38 -35.97
N GLN A 34 -7.72 -7.35 -35.84
CA GLN A 34 -7.42 -6.04 -36.42
C GLN A 34 -6.43 -5.29 -35.52
N ALA A 35 -5.22 -5.03 -36.00
CA ALA A 35 -4.19 -4.31 -35.27
C ALA A 35 -4.64 -2.92 -34.80
N THR A 36 -5.53 -2.27 -35.56
CA THR A 36 -6.11 -0.97 -35.23
C THR A 36 -7.04 -0.98 -34.02
N LYS A 37 -7.48 -2.15 -33.56
CA LYS A 37 -8.31 -2.33 -32.36
C LYS A 37 -7.49 -2.69 -31.13
N ILE A 38 -6.17 -2.83 -31.26
CA ILE A 38 -5.30 -3.14 -30.13
C ILE A 38 -5.04 -1.85 -29.39
N GLU A 39 -5.53 -1.77 -28.16
CA GLU A 39 -5.21 -0.69 -27.23
C GLU A 39 -4.07 -1.06 -26.30
N LYS A 40 -4.05 -2.32 -25.84
CA LYS A 40 -3.02 -2.84 -24.95
C LYS A 40 -2.58 -4.24 -25.34
N MET A 41 -1.30 -4.53 -25.07
CA MET A 41 -0.71 -5.84 -25.32
C MET A 41 0.13 -6.23 -24.10
N PHE A 42 -0.16 -7.40 -23.53
CA PHE A 42 0.56 -7.97 -22.42
C PHE A 42 1.32 -9.21 -22.84
N ILE A 43 2.54 -9.33 -22.37
CA ILE A 43 3.32 -10.56 -22.42
C ILE A 43 3.19 -11.17 -21.01
N PRO A 44 2.25 -12.10 -20.79
CA PRO A 44 2.11 -12.66 -19.46
C PRO A 44 3.42 -13.35 -19.07
N SER A 45 4.00 -12.95 -17.93
CA SER A 45 5.03 -13.77 -17.32
C SER A 45 4.43 -15.14 -17.01
N PHE A 46 5.19 -16.21 -17.19
CA PHE A 46 4.68 -17.60 -17.08
C PHE A 46 3.96 -17.87 -15.74
N GLU A 47 4.33 -17.18 -14.68
CA GLU A 47 3.76 -17.36 -13.34
C GLU A 47 2.32 -16.83 -13.19
N ASN A 48 1.92 -15.79 -13.95
CA ASN A 48 0.62 -15.11 -13.77
C ASN A 48 -0.34 -15.25 -14.96
N ALA A 49 0.08 -15.93 -16.03
CA ALA A 49 -0.70 -16.01 -17.28
C ALA A 49 -2.08 -16.65 -17.12
N GLU A 50 -2.19 -17.71 -16.35
CA GLU A 50 -3.46 -18.42 -16.13
C GLU A 50 -4.39 -17.61 -15.22
N GLN A 51 -3.86 -17.01 -14.16
CA GLN A 51 -4.62 -16.11 -13.29
C GLN A 51 -5.17 -14.90 -14.04
N PHE A 52 -4.36 -14.30 -14.91
CA PHE A 52 -4.80 -13.18 -15.75
C PHE A 52 -5.91 -13.59 -16.73
N LYS A 53 -5.80 -14.76 -17.34
CA LYS A 53 -6.86 -15.31 -18.22
C LYS A 53 -8.16 -15.55 -17.44
N GLU A 54 -8.06 -16.07 -16.23
CA GLU A 54 -9.22 -16.32 -15.36
C GLU A 54 -9.92 -15.01 -15.02
N ILE A 55 -9.20 -14.01 -14.54
CA ILE A 55 -9.75 -12.68 -14.21
C ILE A 55 -10.43 -12.06 -15.43
N LEU A 56 -9.79 -12.07 -16.60
CA LEU A 56 -10.38 -11.55 -17.82
C LEU A 56 -11.64 -12.31 -18.28
N THR A 57 -11.83 -13.54 -17.81
CA THR A 57 -12.99 -14.35 -18.15
C THR A 57 -14.15 -14.16 -17.16
N THR A 58 -13.83 -13.94 -15.89
CA THR A 58 -14.80 -13.91 -14.78
C THR A 58 -15.23 -12.50 -14.39
N THR A 59 -14.38 -11.49 -14.66
CA THR A 59 -14.61 -10.10 -14.25
C THR A 59 -15.41 -9.34 -15.33
N PRO A 60 -16.42 -8.53 -14.93
CA PRO A 60 -17.13 -7.65 -15.85
C PRO A 60 -16.18 -6.68 -16.58
N LEU A 61 -16.48 -6.42 -17.86
CA LEU A 61 -15.62 -5.58 -18.71
C LEU A 61 -15.47 -4.16 -18.17
N GLU A 62 -16.52 -3.61 -17.59
CA GLU A 62 -16.53 -2.27 -17.01
C GLU A 62 -15.48 -2.14 -15.88
N ILE A 63 -15.28 -3.19 -15.10
CA ILE A 63 -14.28 -3.22 -14.03
C ILE A 63 -12.86 -3.33 -14.61
N ILE A 64 -12.69 -4.15 -15.64
CA ILE A 64 -11.40 -4.29 -16.34
C ILE A 64 -10.99 -2.95 -16.96
N ASP A 65 -11.87 -2.31 -17.72
CA ASP A 65 -11.62 -1.02 -18.37
C ASP A 65 -11.31 0.08 -17.33
N LEU A 66 -12.02 0.05 -16.20
CA LEU A 66 -11.82 1.00 -15.11
C LEU A 66 -10.47 0.78 -14.42
N SER A 67 -10.10 -0.47 -14.14
CA SER A 67 -8.78 -0.83 -13.60
C SER A 67 -7.66 -0.33 -14.52
N GLU A 68 -7.77 -0.55 -15.83
CA GLU A 68 -6.78 -0.11 -16.81
C GLU A 68 -6.67 1.42 -16.89
N ARG A 69 -7.78 2.14 -16.75
CA ARG A 69 -7.78 3.61 -16.66
C ARG A 69 -7.07 4.09 -15.42
N ILE A 70 -7.32 3.44 -14.27
CA ILE A 70 -6.66 3.79 -13.00
C ILE A 70 -5.16 3.54 -13.10
N ILE A 71 -4.74 2.39 -13.64
CA ILE A 71 -3.32 2.07 -13.84
C ILE A 71 -2.65 3.10 -14.76
N SER A 72 -3.26 3.41 -15.89
CA SER A 72 -2.70 4.38 -16.85
C SER A 72 -2.60 5.79 -16.26
N HIS A 73 -3.59 6.21 -15.49
CA HIS A 73 -3.56 7.50 -14.77
C HIS A 73 -2.43 7.51 -13.73
N ALA A 74 -2.31 6.44 -12.95
CA ALA A 74 -1.28 6.32 -11.93
C ALA A 74 0.15 6.32 -12.52
N GLU A 75 0.39 5.63 -13.63
CA GLU A 75 1.68 5.66 -14.35
C GLU A 75 2.00 7.08 -14.84
N GLY A 76 1.00 7.81 -15.31
CA GLY A 76 1.13 9.21 -15.73
C GLY A 76 1.48 10.15 -14.57
N GLU A 77 0.77 10.05 -13.45
CA GLU A 77 1.00 10.89 -12.28
C GLU A 77 2.34 10.58 -11.56
N LEU A 78 2.67 9.30 -11.41
CA LEU A 78 3.87 8.86 -10.71
C LEU A 78 5.12 8.83 -11.60
N GLN A 79 4.97 9.05 -12.91
CA GLN A 79 6.05 9.04 -13.90
C GLN A 79 6.92 7.78 -13.81
N THR A 80 6.29 6.64 -13.53
CA THR A 80 6.95 5.34 -13.31
C THR A 80 6.09 4.23 -13.89
N PRO A 81 6.65 3.34 -14.73
CA PRO A 81 5.93 2.16 -15.17
C PRO A 81 5.73 1.20 -14.01
N PHE A 82 4.61 0.50 -14.03
CA PHE A 82 4.32 -0.54 -13.06
C PHE A 82 4.72 -1.92 -13.56
N HIS A 83 4.93 -2.82 -12.62
CA HIS A 83 5.10 -4.24 -12.91
C HIS A 83 3.77 -4.83 -13.44
N ASP A 84 3.83 -5.66 -14.49
CA ASP A 84 2.64 -6.25 -15.17
C ASP A 84 1.65 -6.93 -14.23
N TYR A 85 2.12 -7.39 -13.07
CA TYR A 85 1.28 -7.99 -12.04
C TYR A 85 0.12 -7.08 -11.58
N ILE A 86 0.23 -5.76 -11.72
CA ILE A 86 -0.82 -4.81 -11.28
C ILE A 86 -2.13 -5.01 -12.03
N HIS A 87 -2.07 -5.37 -13.31
CA HIS A 87 -3.26 -5.61 -14.13
C HIS A 87 -4.11 -6.75 -13.58
N VAL A 88 -3.47 -7.73 -12.93
CA VAL A 88 -4.15 -8.83 -12.25
C VAL A 88 -4.62 -8.40 -10.87
N SER A 89 -3.68 -7.93 -10.04
CA SER A 89 -3.94 -7.70 -8.61
C SER A 89 -4.92 -6.56 -8.35
N LEU A 90 -4.84 -5.47 -9.11
CA LEU A 90 -5.77 -4.35 -8.94
C LEU A 90 -7.14 -4.68 -9.52
N THR A 91 -7.22 -5.37 -10.68
CA THR A 91 -8.50 -5.76 -11.27
C THR A 91 -9.27 -6.72 -10.37
N ASP A 92 -8.60 -7.71 -9.81
CA ASP A 92 -9.20 -8.66 -8.86
C ASP A 92 -9.70 -7.95 -7.61
N HIS A 93 -8.86 -7.06 -7.05
CA HIS A 93 -9.21 -6.26 -5.89
C HIS A 93 -10.46 -5.39 -6.15
N LEU A 94 -10.50 -4.66 -7.28
CA LEU A 94 -11.64 -3.81 -7.62
C LEU A 94 -12.91 -4.63 -7.85
N ALA A 95 -12.81 -5.79 -8.50
CA ALA A 95 -13.95 -6.70 -8.67
C ALA A 95 -14.53 -7.14 -7.32
N HIS A 96 -13.64 -7.45 -6.37
CA HIS A 96 -14.05 -7.83 -5.02
C HIS A 96 -14.69 -6.66 -4.25
N ALA A 97 -14.06 -5.47 -4.25
CA ALA A 97 -14.54 -4.28 -3.57
C ALA A 97 -15.92 -3.83 -4.08
N VAL A 98 -16.10 -3.79 -5.41
CA VAL A 98 -17.38 -3.44 -6.05
C VAL A 98 -18.46 -4.46 -5.71
N ARG A 99 -18.13 -5.76 -5.68
CA ARG A 99 -19.08 -6.80 -5.26
C ARG A 99 -19.52 -6.61 -3.81
N LEU A 100 -18.59 -6.40 -2.88
CA LEU A 100 -18.93 -6.14 -1.47
C LEU A 100 -19.82 -4.90 -1.33
N ALA A 101 -19.49 -3.81 -2.02
CA ALA A 101 -20.29 -2.59 -2.00
C ALA A 101 -21.71 -2.84 -2.54
N SER A 102 -21.86 -3.63 -3.60
CA SER A 102 -23.16 -4.00 -4.16
C SER A 102 -24.01 -4.85 -3.20
N GLU A 103 -23.34 -5.65 -2.38
CA GLU A 103 -23.95 -6.46 -1.30
C GLU A 103 -24.15 -5.66 0.00
N GLN A 104 -23.82 -4.34 0.01
CA GLN A 104 -23.85 -3.46 1.17
C GLN A 104 -22.96 -3.94 2.34
N LEU A 105 -21.92 -4.68 2.03
CA LEU A 105 -20.91 -5.12 2.98
C LEU A 105 -19.78 -4.09 3.03
N VAL A 106 -19.55 -3.51 4.21
CA VAL A 106 -18.50 -2.52 4.42
C VAL A 106 -17.34 -3.18 5.16
N VAL A 107 -16.17 -3.14 4.54
CA VAL A 107 -14.91 -3.57 5.17
C VAL A 107 -14.06 -2.34 5.41
N HIS A 108 -13.77 -2.04 6.68
CA HIS A 108 -12.93 -0.91 7.05
C HIS A 108 -11.46 -1.31 7.11
N ASN A 109 -10.62 -0.52 6.46
CA ASN A 109 -9.16 -0.67 6.59
C ASN A 109 -8.67 0.20 7.76
N ARG A 110 -8.33 -0.45 8.88
CA ARG A 110 -7.82 0.24 10.09
C ARG A 110 -6.45 0.88 9.89
N LEU A 111 -5.72 0.50 8.84
CA LEU A 111 -4.38 1.00 8.51
C LEU A 111 -4.43 2.15 7.48
N ALA A 112 -5.61 2.69 7.18
CA ALA A 112 -5.77 3.67 6.11
C ALA A 112 -4.97 4.96 6.36
N GLU A 113 -4.89 5.41 7.61
CA GLU A 113 -4.11 6.60 7.96
C GLU A 113 -2.59 6.36 7.83
N GLU A 114 -2.11 5.22 8.28
CA GLU A 114 -0.71 4.83 8.14
C GLU A 114 -0.31 4.69 6.67
N ILE A 115 -1.19 4.09 5.85
CA ILE A 115 -1.00 3.97 4.40
C ILE A 115 -0.96 5.36 3.76
N ARG A 116 -1.87 6.25 4.14
CA ARG A 116 -1.92 7.64 3.66
C ARG A 116 -0.61 8.40 3.97
N LEU A 117 -0.06 8.21 5.17
CA LEU A 117 1.20 8.83 5.58
C LEU A 117 2.42 8.27 4.83
N LEU A 118 2.44 6.96 4.60
CA LEU A 118 3.57 6.28 3.96
C LEU A 118 3.59 6.44 2.45
N TYR A 119 2.43 6.38 1.83
CA TYR A 119 2.24 6.26 0.39
C TYR A 119 1.34 7.39 -0.14
N GLY A 120 1.61 8.63 0.34
CA GLY A 120 0.80 9.81 0.04
C GLY A 120 0.50 10.03 -1.45
N PRO A 121 1.48 9.94 -2.36
CA PRO A 121 1.22 10.06 -3.79
C PRO A 121 0.27 8.98 -4.33
N GLU A 122 0.49 7.73 -3.95
CA GLU A 122 -0.38 6.60 -4.34
C GLU A 122 -1.76 6.72 -3.71
N TYR A 123 -1.83 7.23 -2.46
CA TYR A 123 -3.10 7.44 -1.77
C TYR A 123 -3.96 8.51 -2.44
N ALA A 124 -3.37 9.62 -2.88
CA ALA A 124 -4.07 10.65 -3.63
C ALA A 124 -4.68 10.11 -4.93
N ILE A 125 -3.95 9.20 -5.61
CA ILE A 125 -4.48 8.50 -6.79
C ILE A 125 -5.59 7.53 -6.38
N GLY A 126 -5.47 6.87 -5.23
CA GLY A 126 -6.51 6.02 -4.65
C GLY A 126 -7.81 6.79 -4.40
N GLU A 127 -7.73 8.00 -3.83
CA GLU A 127 -8.91 8.87 -3.64
C GLU A 127 -9.57 9.24 -4.97
N TRP A 128 -8.77 9.60 -5.97
CA TRP A 128 -9.28 9.86 -7.32
C TRP A 128 -9.94 8.60 -7.91
N ALA A 129 -9.32 7.44 -7.74
CA ALA A 129 -9.84 6.17 -8.26
C ALA A 129 -11.18 5.79 -7.62
N VAL A 130 -11.35 5.98 -6.31
CA VAL A 130 -12.63 5.76 -5.62
C VAL A 130 -13.73 6.59 -6.26
N LEU A 131 -13.50 7.89 -6.50
CA LEU A 131 -14.49 8.77 -7.14
C LEU A 131 -14.81 8.32 -8.57
N GLU A 132 -13.83 7.85 -9.34
CA GLU A 132 -14.06 7.34 -10.70
C GLU A 132 -14.87 6.04 -10.69
N ILE A 133 -14.62 5.14 -9.75
CA ILE A 133 -15.37 3.89 -9.59
C ILE A 133 -16.82 4.19 -9.21
N GLU A 134 -17.04 5.05 -8.21
CA GLU A 134 -18.39 5.44 -7.79
C GLU A 134 -19.19 6.08 -8.92
N ARG A 135 -18.53 6.95 -9.71
CA ARG A 135 -19.16 7.61 -10.85
C ARG A 135 -19.49 6.64 -11.99
N ALA A 136 -18.56 5.72 -12.31
CA ALA A 136 -18.74 4.80 -13.43
C ALA A 136 -19.72 3.67 -13.15
N LEU A 137 -19.72 3.14 -11.91
CA LEU A 137 -20.50 1.95 -11.55
C LEU A 137 -21.71 2.26 -10.67
N GLN A 138 -21.93 3.54 -10.28
CA GLN A 138 -23.02 3.97 -9.41
C GLN A 138 -23.08 3.18 -8.09
N VAL A 139 -21.91 2.85 -7.52
CA VAL A 139 -21.74 2.22 -6.21
C VAL A 139 -21.12 3.22 -5.23
N THR A 140 -21.29 3.00 -3.95
CA THR A 140 -20.59 3.77 -2.90
C THR A 140 -19.54 2.89 -2.24
N LEU A 141 -18.28 3.32 -2.29
CA LEU A 141 -17.17 2.62 -1.67
C LEU A 141 -16.81 3.26 -0.32
N PRO A 142 -16.28 2.49 0.65
CA PRO A 142 -15.65 3.06 1.83
C PRO A 142 -14.49 3.99 1.42
N LYS A 143 -14.31 5.10 2.14
CA LYS A 143 -13.19 6.02 1.85
C LYS A 143 -11.83 5.37 2.01
N GLU A 144 -11.74 4.41 2.91
CA GLU A 144 -10.55 3.62 3.17
C GLU A 144 -10.12 2.75 1.98
N GLU A 145 -11.00 2.60 0.96
CA GLU A 145 -10.66 1.90 -0.26
C GLU A 145 -9.52 2.58 -1.03
N ALA A 146 -9.37 3.89 -0.87
CA ALA A 146 -8.21 4.64 -1.38
C ALA A 146 -6.88 4.09 -0.86
N ALA A 147 -6.84 3.63 0.40
CA ALA A 147 -5.66 3.01 1.00
C ALA A 147 -5.34 1.65 0.37
N ASN A 148 -6.36 0.83 0.12
CA ASN A 148 -6.18 -0.47 -0.52
C ASN A 148 -5.63 -0.32 -1.93
N ILE A 149 -6.21 0.59 -2.72
CA ILE A 149 -5.70 0.94 -4.06
C ILE A 149 -4.26 1.45 -3.98
N ALA A 150 -3.95 2.34 -3.04
CA ALA A 150 -2.60 2.87 -2.83
C ALA A 150 -1.56 1.76 -2.58
N LEU A 151 -1.90 0.75 -1.78
CA LEU A 151 -1.03 -0.41 -1.54
C LEU A 151 -0.75 -1.20 -2.82
N HIS A 152 -1.75 -1.42 -3.68
CA HIS A 152 -1.56 -2.07 -4.96
C HIS A 152 -0.62 -1.28 -5.86
N LEU A 153 -0.82 0.05 -5.96
CA LEU A 153 0.02 0.94 -6.74
C LEU A 153 1.46 0.97 -6.22
N TYR A 154 1.64 1.14 -4.90
CA TYR A 154 2.96 1.13 -4.28
C TYR A 154 3.69 -0.19 -4.54
N ASN A 155 3.03 -1.32 -4.29
CA ASN A 155 3.62 -2.64 -4.48
C ASN A 155 4.06 -2.87 -5.93
N ALA A 156 3.28 -2.41 -6.91
CA ALA A 156 3.59 -2.57 -8.32
C ALA A 156 4.80 -1.74 -8.81
N ARG A 157 5.25 -0.75 -8.04
CA ARG A 157 6.47 0.05 -8.30
C ARG A 157 7.74 -0.62 -7.77
N GLN A 158 7.61 -1.62 -6.92
CA GLN A 158 8.78 -2.27 -6.32
C GLN A 158 9.48 -3.18 -7.34
N THR A 159 10.79 -3.27 -7.24
CA THR A 159 11.59 -4.20 -8.07
C THR A 159 11.17 -5.66 -7.87
N HIS A 160 10.79 -5.97 -6.64
CA HIS A 160 10.28 -7.29 -6.25
C HIS A 160 8.94 -7.10 -5.53
N PRO A 161 7.81 -7.05 -6.30
CA PRO A 161 6.50 -6.83 -5.72
C PRO A 161 6.16 -7.90 -4.67
N ASN A 162 5.88 -7.46 -3.45
CA ASN A 162 5.41 -8.34 -2.38
C ASN A 162 4.42 -7.59 -1.49
N MET A 163 3.12 -7.83 -1.72
CA MET A 163 2.04 -7.19 -0.97
C MET A 163 2.12 -7.52 0.53
N ALA A 164 2.54 -8.72 0.89
CA ALA A 164 2.69 -9.12 2.29
C ALA A 164 3.73 -8.27 3.02
N THR A 165 4.88 -8.00 2.38
CA THR A 165 5.92 -7.12 2.95
C THR A 165 5.43 -5.68 3.10
N ALA A 166 4.75 -5.13 2.07
CA ALA A 166 4.20 -3.78 2.15
C ALA A 166 3.18 -3.64 3.29
N LEU A 167 2.28 -4.62 3.44
CA LEU A 167 1.29 -4.66 4.51
C LEU A 167 1.95 -4.87 5.88
N GLN A 168 2.96 -5.74 5.98
CA GLN A 168 3.70 -5.99 7.21
C GLN A 168 4.35 -4.71 7.74
N THR A 169 5.02 -3.93 6.89
CA THR A 169 5.62 -2.65 7.29
C THR A 169 4.58 -1.70 7.87
N VAL A 170 3.42 -1.57 7.22
CA VAL A 170 2.33 -0.71 7.72
C VAL A 170 1.81 -1.23 9.06
N THR A 171 1.62 -2.54 9.20
CA THR A 171 1.15 -3.18 10.44
C THR A 171 2.12 -2.93 11.59
N LEU A 172 3.42 -3.16 11.39
CA LEU A 172 4.44 -2.90 12.40
C LEU A 172 4.43 -1.44 12.87
N LEU A 173 4.30 -0.51 11.94
CA LEU A 173 4.24 0.92 12.27
C LEU A 173 2.98 1.30 13.06
N ASN A 174 1.83 0.72 12.73
CA ASN A 174 0.61 0.89 13.52
C ASN A 174 0.76 0.32 14.93
N GLU A 175 1.33 -0.87 15.07
CA GLU A 175 1.55 -1.49 16.38
C GLU A 175 2.52 -0.68 17.24
N LEU A 176 3.57 -0.08 16.63
CA LEU A 176 4.46 0.85 17.36
C LEU A 176 3.70 2.09 17.85
N ARG A 177 2.78 2.64 17.06
CA ARG A 177 1.90 3.73 17.49
C ARG A 177 1.04 3.32 18.67
N GLU A 178 0.35 2.18 18.55
CA GLU A 178 -0.51 1.65 19.62
C GLU A 178 0.27 1.41 20.92
N GLN A 179 1.52 0.93 20.85
CA GLN A 179 2.37 0.77 22.03
C GLN A 179 2.65 2.10 22.73
N ILE A 180 2.91 3.18 21.99
CA ILE A 180 3.11 4.53 22.56
C ILE A 180 1.81 4.99 23.22
N GLU A 181 0.67 4.84 22.56
CA GLU A 181 -0.64 5.22 23.08
C GLU A 181 -0.99 4.48 24.37
N VAL A 182 -0.75 3.17 24.41
CA VAL A 182 -0.97 2.35 25.61
C VAL A 182 -0.02 2.75 26.74
N PHE A 183 1.27 3.01 26.42
CA PHE A 183 2.27 3.36 27.43
C PHE A 183 1.95 4.69 28.12
N PHE A 184 1.50 5.69 27.38
CA PHE A 184 1.16 7.00 27.92
C PHE A 184 -0.33 7.17 28.28
N GLY A 185 -1.18 6.20 27.92
CA GLY A 185 -2.62 6.25 28.16
C GLY A 185 -3.35 7.33 27.35
N GLN A 186 -2.83 7.71 26.20
CA GLN A 186 -3.32 8.81 25.37
C GLN A 186 -3.20 8.49 23.88
N THR A 187 -4.12 8.99 23.07
CA THR A 187 -4.10 8.83 21.61
C THR A 187 -3.19 9.86 20.93
N ILE A 188 -2.49 9.41 19.91
CA ILE A 188 -1.61 10.27 19.10
C ILE A 188 -2.42 10.97 18.01
N GLU A 189 -2.24 12.29 17.88
CA GLU A 189 -2.73 13.01 16.71
C GLU A 189 -1.92 12.66 15.46
N THR A 190 -2.46 11.76 14.62
CA THR A 190 -1.78 11.26 13.41
C THR A 190 -1.57 12.32 12.33
N SER A 191 -2.31 13.44 12.38
CA SER A 191 -2.14 14.58 11.46
C SER A 191 -0.97 15.49 11.84
N SER A 192 -0.35 15.30 13.02
CA SER A 192 0.74 16.16 13.49
C SER A 192 2.04 15.95 12.70
N MET A 193 2.78 17.04 12.46
CA MET A 193 4.11 16.99 11.85
C MET A 193 5.11 16.17 12.67
N THR A 194 4.92 16.13 13.98
CA THR A 194 5.77 15.40 14.93
C THR A 194 5.58 13.89 14.74
N TYR A 195 4.33 13.45 14.61
CA TYR A 195 4.00 12.07 14.30
C TYR A 195 4.51 11.65 12.92
N TYR A 196 4.32 12.48 11.90
CA TYR A 196 4.86 12.22 10.56
C TYR A 196 6.38 11.97 10.56
N ARG A 197 7.15 12.78 11.33
CA ARG A 197 8.60 12.61 11.45
C ARG A 197 8.99 11.31 12.16
N PHE A 198 8.30 10.96 13.25
CA PHE A 198 8.48 9.68 13.93
C PHE A 198 8.21 8.52 12.98
N PHE A 199 7.08 8.56 12.32
CA PHE A 199 6.63 7.51 11.41
C PHE A 199 7.62 7.31 10.24
N THR A 200 8.08 8.40 9.64
CA THR A 200 9.10 8.36 8.57
C THR A 200 10.43 7.80 9.06
N HIS A 201 10.85 8.16 10.27
CA HIS A 201 12.06 7.58 10.87
C HIS A 201 11.91 6.08 11.06
N MET A 202 10.83 5.62 11.66
CA MET A 202 10.58 4.18 11.87
C MET A 202 10.50 3.40 10.56
N LYS A 203 9.89 3.95 9.52
CA LYS A 203 9.91 3.34 8.18
C LYS A 203 11.35 3.10 7.69
N LEU A 204 12.23 4.09 7.86
CA LEU A 204 13.65 3.96 7.45
C LEU A 204 14.39 2.93 8.30
N VAL A 205 14.13 2.86 9.60
CA VAL A 205 14.71 1.84 10.49
C VAL A 205 14.29 0.44 10.05
N LEU A 206 13.01 0.21 9.81
CA LEU A 206 12.48 -1.07 9.34
C LEU A 206 13.10 -1.47 7.99
N ALA A 207 13.15 -0.54 7.03
CA ALA A 207 13.73 -0.81 5.72
C ALA A 207 15.22 -1.21 5.80
N ARG A 208 16.02 -0.59 6.69
CA ARG A 208 17.43 -0.96 6.91
C ARG A 208 17.57 -2.32 7.56
N ILE A 209 16.71 -2.64 8.53
CA ILE A 209 16.69 -3.97 9.16
C ILE A 209 16.42 -5.05 8.10
N GLU A 210 15.42 -4.84 7.23
CA GLU A 210 15.09 -5.78 6.15
C GLU A 210 16.24 -5.97 5.16
N GLN A 211 17.01 -4.91 4.88
CA GLN A 211 18.16 -4.94 3.98
C GLN A 211 19.45 -5.47 4.64
N GLY A 212 19.40 -5.75 5.93
CA GLY A 212 20.59 -6.14 6.70
C GLY A 212 21.66 -5.03 6.80
N GLU A 213 21.24 -3.76 6.63
CA GLU A 213 22.12 -2.61 6.70
C GLU A 213 22.45 -2.23 8.14
N THR A 214 23.61 -1.57 8.32
CA THR A 214 24.03 -1.06 9.63
C THR A 214 23.13 0.10 10.04
N LEU A 215 22.52 -0.01 11.22
CA LEU A 215 21.76 1.06 11.82
C LEU A 215 22.72 2.17 12.35
N HIS A 216 22.18 3.38 12.50
CA HIS A 216 22.97 4.52 12.94
C HIS A 216 23.50 4.32 14.34
N ASP A 217 24.73 4.76 14.57
CA ASP A 217 25.32 4.80 15.89
C ASP A 217 25.06 6.17 16.55
N MET A 218 24.92 6.17 17.87
CA MET A 218 24.73 7.36 18.69
C MET A 218 25.89 7.46 19.67
N ASP A 219 26.46 8.64 19.79
CA ASP A 219 27.52 8.91 20.77
C ASP A 219 27.04 8.56 22.19
N ASP A 220 27.88 7.87 22.95
CA ASP A 220 27.54 7.39 24.31
C ASP A 220 27.15 8.50 25.27
N VAL A 221 27.73 9.71 25.15
CA VAL A 221 27.40 10.86 25.97
C VAL A 221 25.97 11.34 25.64
N ILE A 222 25.61 11.38 24.35
CA ILE A 222 24.27 11.76 23.91
C ILE A 222 23.27 10.71 24.38
N LEU A 223 23.55 9.43 24.19
CA LEU A 223 22.69 8.34 24.65
C LEU A 223 22.46 8.39 26.17
N SER A 224 23.51 8.60 26.97
CA SER A 224 23.40 8.75 28.40
C SER A 224 22.56 9.97 28.80
N ALA A 225 22.70 11.08 28.09
CA ALA A 225 21.87 12.27 28.31
C ALA A 225 20.40 12.00 27.97
N VAL A 226 20.10 11.29 26.90
CA VAL A 226 18.72 10.89 26.53
C VAL A 226 18.11 10.01 27.63
N LYS A 227 18.83 8.97 28.07
CA LYS A 227 18.39 8.08 29.15
C LYS A 227 18.05 8.82 30.45
N THR A 228 18.85 9.82 30.78
CA THR A 228 18.67 10.56 32.04
C THR A 228 17.58 11.62 31.94
N ARG A 229 17.58 12.38 30.83
CA ARG A 229 16.68 13.53 30.69
C ARG A 229 15.28 13.13 30.23
N TYR A 230 15.15 12.10 29.43
CA TYR A 230 13.90 11.62 28.82
C TYR A 230 13.59 10.18 29.24
N ALA A 231 13.70 9.90 30.55
CA ALA A 231 13.64 8.55 31.11
C ALA A 231 12.35 7.79 30.72
N GLU A 232 11.19 8.46 30.73
CA GLU A 232 9.90 7.84 30.36
C GLU A 232 9.84 7.52 28.86
N ALA A 233 10.24 8.47 28.00
CA ALA A 233 10.30 8.24 26.56
C ALA A 233 11.31 7.13 26.22
N TYR A 234 12.43 7.07 26.93
CA TYR A 234 13.42 6.00 26.76
C TYR A 234 12.89 4.64 27.24
N ALA A 235 12.11 4.59 28.31
CA ALA A 235 11.46 3.36 28.78
C ALA A 235 10.46 2.84 27.75
N CYS A 236 9.62 3.72 27.19
CA CYS A 236 8.72 3.38 26.10
C CYS A 236 9.50 2.87 24.88
N ALA A 237 10.51 3.60 24.42
CA ALA A 237 11.35 3.19 23.27
C ALA A 237 12.05 1.85 23.51
N SER A 238 12.50 1.57 24.74
CA SER A 238 13.11 0.29 25.10
C SER A 238 12.14 -0.87 25.00
N GLN A 239 10.89 -0.67 25.41
CA GLN A 239 9.83 -1.66 25.26
C GLN A 239 9.58 -1.96 23.76
N MET A 240 9.47 -0.91 22.94
CA MET A 240 9.31 -1.03 21.48
C MET A 240 10.50 -1.73 20.83
N GLY A 241 11.73 -1.37 21.20
CA GLY A 241 12.94 -1.99 20.66
C GLY A 241 13.06 -3.48 21.01
N ASN A 242 12.64 -3.86 22.24
CA ASN A 242 12.57 -5.27 22.63
C ASN A 242 11.52 -6.03 21.83
N TRP A 243 10.34 -5.44 21.62
CA TRP A 243 9.29 -6.03 20.81
C TRP A 243 9.74 -6.18 19.35
N LEU A 244 10.32 -5.15 18.73
CA LEU A 244 10.89 -5.23 17.38
C LEU A 244 11.96 -6.31 17.25
N THR A 245 12.81 -6.49 18.28
CA THR A 245 13.85 -7.53 18.30
C THR A 245 13.23 -8.92 18.19
N VAL A 246 12.11 -9.16 18.86
CA VAL A 246 11.40 -10.44 18.81
C VAL A 246 10.67 -10.61 17.47
N GLU A 247 9.96 -9.55 17.02
CA GLU A 247 9.13 -9.62 15.81
C GLU A 247 9.93 -9.78 14.54
N LEU A 248 11.10 -9.13 14.46
CA LEU A 248 11.96 -9.14 13.28
C LEU A 248 13.14 -10.14 13.38
N ASP A 249 13.23 -10.88 14.47
CA ASP A 249 14.38 -11.78 14.76
C ASP A 249 15.74 -11.07 14.55
N THR A 250 15.80 -9.77 14.91
CA THR A 250 16.98 -8.93 14.67
C THR A 250 17.18 -7.96 15.82
N ARG A 251 18.39 -7.95 16.40
CA ARG A 251 18.68 -7.05 17.52
C ARG A 251 18.60 -5.58 17.10
N VAL A 252 17.71 -4.84 17.75
CA VAL A 252 17.65 -3.38 17.64
C VAL A 252 18.75 -2.77 18.51
N PRO A 253 19.69 -1.97 17.94
CA PRO A 253 20.77 -1.35 18.69
C PRO A 253 20.25 -0.33 19.71
N GLU A 254 20.99 -0.12 20.77
CA GLU A 254 20.65 0.84 21.81
C GLU A 254 20.63 2.30 21.29
N SER A 255 21.45 2.60 20.30
CA SER A 255 21.43 3.87 19.58
C SER A 255 20.09 4.16 18.91
N GLU A 256 19.48 3.16 18.26
CA GLU A 256 18.15 3.33 17.66
C GLU A 256 17.07 3.50 18.72
N ILE A 257 17.17 2.81 19.86
CA ILE A 257 16.30 3.05 21.01
C ILE A 257 16.42 4.51 21.47
N GLY A 258 17.64 5.06 21.50
CA GLY A 258 17.89 6.47 21.81
C GLY A 258 17.21 7.42 20.81
N TYR A 259 17.30 7.14 19.50
CA TYR A 259 16.61 7.94 18.48
C TYR A 259 15.10 7.84 18.58
N MET A 260 14.55 6.64 18.80
CA MET A 260 13.12 6.45 19.06
C MET A 260 12.66 7.26 20.27
N ALA A 261 13.43 7.24 21.37
CA ALA A 261 13.12 8.02 22.57
C ALA A 261 13.04 9.53 22.29
N LEU A 262 13.95 10.07 21.49
CA LEU A 262 13.90 11.48 21.08
C LEU A 262 12.66 11.83 20.26
N HIS A 263 12.21 10.93 19.39
CA HIS A 263 10.98 11.12 18.62
C HIS A 263 9.74 11.03 19.53
N ILE A 264 9.69 10.05 20.43
CA ILE A 264 8.59 9.88 21.39
C ILE A 264 8.47 11.11 22.30
N GLU A 265 9.59 11.62 22.82
CA GLU A 265 9.58 12.84 23.66
C GLU A 265 9.01 14.05 22.93
N ARG A 266 9.19 14.13 21.60
CA ARG A 266 8.60 15.22 20.79
C ARG A 266 7.10 15.03 20.56
N ILE A 267 6.60 13.80 20.60
CA ILE A 267 5.17 13.50 20.44
C ILE A 267 4.42 13.76 21.76
N ARG A 268 5.04 13.62 22.93
CA ARG A 268 4.40 13.78 24.24
C ARG A 268 3.58 15.07 24.39
N PRO A 269 4.05 16.26 23.98
CA PRO A 269 3.23 17.48 24.06
C PRO A 269 1.95 17.44 23.22
N ASP A 270 1.95 16.68 22.13
CA ASP A 270 0.76 16.50 21.28
C ASP A 270 -0.24 15.54 21.92
N LEU A 271 0.24 14.52 22.67
CA LEU A 271 -0.59 13.63 23.49
C LEU A 271 -1.36 14.41 24.58
N GLU A 272 -0.68 15.30 25.32
CA GLU A 272 -1.27 16.08 26.41
C GLU A 272 -2.38 17.04 25.92
N ARG A 273 -2.29 17.55 24.69
CA ARG A 273 -3.29 18.46 24.10
C ARG A 273 -4.60 17.75 23.75
N SER A 274 -4.53 16.52 23.29
CA SER A 274 -5.72 15.73 22.91
C SER A 274 -6.64 15.49 24.12
N SER A 275 -6.08 15.29 25.31
CA SER A 275 -6.86 15.07 26.55
C SER A 275 -7.63 16.32 27.04
N THR A 276 -7.25 17.51 26.60
CA THR A 276 -7.88 18.77 27.01
C THR A 276 -9.16 19.09 26.23
N TYR A 277 -9.32 18.54 25.02
CA TYR A 277 -10.49 18.76 24.15
C TYR A 277 -11.63 17.77 24.38
N GLU A 278 -11.37 16.62 25.00
CA GLU A 278 -12.44 15.64 25.36
C GLU A 278 -13.21 16.03 26.63
N ASN A 279 -12.76 17.05 27.37
CA ASN A 279 -13.38 17.51 28.62
C ASN A 279 -14.10 18.89 28.48
N LEU A 280 -14.39 19.35 27.27
CA LEU A 280 -15.16 20.55 26.96
C LEU A 280 -16.39 20.20 26.12
#